data_cdc741a443bd1557fb770d504c66c1f1
#
_entry.id   cdc741a443bd1557fb770d504c66c1f1
#
_cell.length_a   1.000
_cell.length_b   1.000
_cell.length_c   1.000
_cell.angle_alpha   90.00
_cell.angle_beta   90.00
_cell.angle_gamma   90.00
#
_symmetry.space_group_name_H-M   'P 1'
#
loop_
_entity.id
_entity.type
_entity.pdbx_description
1 polymer ?
#
loop_
_entity_poly.entity_id
_entity_poly.type
_entity_poly.pdbx_seq_one_letter_code
_entity_poly.pdbx_strand_id
1 'polypeptide(L)'
;DVYKRQMFEIVKPMDIEKRSFEIITELLGDTPIAPENELVVKRVIHTSADFDYAKNLYFSPDAVKKGIEALRTGCDIVTDTQMAKAGINKTVLGKLGGQVHCFMSDEDVAAEAKRRGVTRAMVSMEKAARLSKPCIFAIGNAPTALIAIKELMEAGKLHPALIIGVPVGFVNVVESKEEIIESALAPY
;
A
#
# COMPACT_ATOMS: atom_id res chain seq x y z
N ASP A 1 -21.49 39.87 12.29
CA ASP A 1 -21.69 38.70 13.16
C ASP A 1 -21.22 37.42 12.50
N VAL A 2 -19.91 37.19 12.55
CA VAL A 2 -19.24 36.18 11.72
C VAL A 2 -18.94 34.87 12.48
N TYR A 3 -19.50 34.70 13.66
CA TYR A 3 -19.36 33.43 14.39
C TYR A 3 -20.70 32.70 14.45
N LYS A 4 -21.18 32.16 13.34
CA LYS A 4 -22.06 30.99 13.43
C LYS A 4 -21.24 29.94 14.16
N ARG A 5 -21.52 29.70 15.46
CA ARG A 5 -21.03 28.53 16.17
C ARG A 5 -21.37 27.31 15.28
N GLN A 6 -20.36 26.71 14.67
CA GLN A 6 -20.54 25.38 14.07
C GLN A 6 -21.00 24.50 15.24
N MET A 7 -22.27 24.10 15.22
CA MET A 7 -22.75 23.10 16.16
C MET A 7 -21.99 21.83 15.83
N PHE A 8 -21.28 21.29 16.82
CA PHE A 8 -20.64 20.00 16.68
C PHE A 8 -21.70 18.95 16.32
N GLU A 9 -21.50 18.22 15.23
CA GLU A 9 -22.33 17.06 14.92
C GLU A 9 -22.01 15.98 15.95
N ILE A 10 -23.02 15.56 16.73
CA ILE A 10 -22.85 14.51 17.74
C ILE A 10 -23.09 13.17 17.06
N VAL A 11 -22.01 12.48 16.71
CA VAL A 11 -22.03 11.15 16.10
C VAL A 11 -21.58 10.11 17.13
N LYS A 12 -22.27 8.98 17.19
CA LYS A 12 -21.82 7.87 18.06
C LYS A 12 -20.46 7.35 17.59
N PRO A 13 -19.55 6.98 18.51
CA PRO A 13 -18.20 6.53 18.13
C PRO A 13 -18.16 5.45 17.06
N MET A 14 -19.12 4.52 17.08
CA MET A 14 -19.22 3.43 16.09
C MET A 14 -19.65 3.90 14.70
N ASP A 15 -20.27 5.06 14.57
CA ASP A 15 -20.82 5.61 13.33
C ASP A 15 -19.91 6.68 12.71
N ILE A 16 -18.84 7.10 13.40
CA ILE A 16 -17.94 8.18 12.93
C ILE A 16 -17.32 7.83 11.56
N GLU A 17 -16.84 6.61 11.39
CA GLU A 17 -16.26 6.17 10.13
C GLU A 17 -17.31 6.18 9.02
N LYS A 18 -18.49 5.63 9.28
CA LYS A 18 -19.60 5.62 8.33
C LYS A 18 -19.98 7.04 7.91
N ARG A 19 -20.13 7.96 8.89
CA ARG A 19 -20.44 9.37 8.62
C ARG A 19 -19.34 10.04 7.77
N SER A 20 -18.08 9.74 8.04
CA SER A 20 -16.96 10.23 7.22
C SER A 20 -17.07 9.77 5.77
N PHE A 21 -17.40 8.49 5.54
CA PHE A 21 -17.58 7.96 4.18
C PHE A 21 -18.77 8.58 3.46
N GLU A 22 -19.87 8.88 4.16
CA GLU A 22 -21.02 9.61 3.61
C GLU A 22 -20.61 11.01 3.15
N ILE A 23 -19.90 11.78 4.00
CA ILE A 23 -19.38 13.10 3.67
C ILE A 23 -18.43 13.06 2.47
N ILE A 24 -17.50 12.09 2.44
CA ILE A 24 -16.59 11.91 1.32
C ILE A 24 -17.37 11.63 0.03
N THR A 25 -18.41 10.81 0.10
CA THR A 25 -19.27 10.50 -1.05
C THR A 25 -19.98 11.76 -1.57
N GLU A 26 -20.56 12.55 -0.67
CA GLU A 26 -21.22 13.82 -1.01
C GLU A 26 -20.25 14.81 -1.68
N LEU A 27 -19.02 14.92 -1.14
CA LEU A 27 -18.01 15.85 -1.66
C LEU A 27 -17.38 15.38 -2.97
N LEU A 28 -17.27 14.07 -3.20
CA LEU A 28 -16.83 13.51 -4.49
C LEU A 28 -17.83 13.76 -5.61
N GLY A 29 -19.15 13.85 -5.30
CA GLY A 29 -20.19 14.06 -6.30
C GLY A 29 -20.10 13.08 -7.46
N ASP A 30 -20.10 13.62 -8.67
CA ASP A 30 -20.03 12.83 -9.92
C ASP A 30 -18.59 12.53 -10.38
N THR A 31 -17.60 12.59 -9.47
CA THR A 31 -16.21 12.24 -9.83
C THR A 31 -16.15 10.77 -10.28
N PRO A 32 -15.67 10.50 -11.52
CA PRO A 32 -15.66 9.14 -12.05
C PRO A 32 -14.63 8.27 -11.32
N ILE A 33 -15.11 7.30 -10.56
CA ILE A 33 -14.29 6.27 -9.91
C ILE A 33 -14.86 4.92 -10.31
N ALA A 34 -13.99 4.00 -10.75
CA ALA A 34 -14.41 2.65 -11.05
C ALA A 34 -15.01 1.99 -9.79
N PRO A 35 -16.21 1.38 -9.88
CA PRO A 35 -16.92 0.86 -8.71
C PRO A 35 -16.09 -0.12 -7.87
N GLU A 36 -15.26 -0.93 -8.50
CA GLU A 36 -14.37 -1.89 -7.84
C GLU A 36 -13.27 -1.22 -7.00
N ASN A 37 -12.90 0.02 -7.33
CA ASN A 37 -11.83 0.77 -6.65
C ASN A 37 -12.38 1.77 -5.61
N GLU A 38 -13.68 2.02 -5.62
CA GLU A 38 -14.31 3.09 -4.85
C GLU A 38 -14.01 3.05 -3.35
N LEU A 39 -14.09 1.87 -2.73
CA LEU A 39 -13.83 1.72 -1.31
C LEU A 39 -12.37 2.00 -0.94
N VAL A 40 -11.43 1.62 -1.81
CA VAL A 40 -10.00 1.91 -1.61
C VAL A 40 -9.74 3.41 -1.73
N VAL A 41 -10.26 4.05 -2.78
CA VAL A 41 -10.13 5.50 -3.00
C VAL A 41 -10.70 6.29 -1.81
N LYS A 42 -11.93 5.97 -1.38
CA LYS A 42 -12.57 6.62 -0.23
C LYS A 42 -11.77 6.40 1.07
N ARG A 43 -11.17 5.22 1.27
CA ARG A 43 -10.30 4.94 2.41
C ARG A 43 -9.04 5.79 2.40
N VAL A 44 -8.41 5.97 1.24
CA VAL A 44 -7.23 6.83 1.09
C VAL A 44 -7.59 8.29 1.38
N ILE A 45 -8.71 8.78 0.83
CA ILE A 45 -9.22 10.14 1.10
C ILE A 45 -9.55 10.32 2.60
N HIS A 46 -10.22 9.34 3.22
CA HIS A 46 -10.52 9.39 4.65
C HIS A 46 -9.26 9.55 5.52
N THR A 47 -8.17 8.91 5.14
CA THR A 47 -6.91 8.92 5.89
C THR A 47 -6.10 10.19 5.66
N SER A 48 -6.08 10.70 4.43
CA SER A 48 -5.25 11.84 3.99
C SER A 48 -5.98 13.19 4.03
N ALA A 49 -7.32 13.17 4.01
CA ALA A 49 -8.18 14.33 3.75
C ALA A 49 -7.91 15.00 2.39
N ASP A 50 -7.32 14.29 1.44
CA ASP A 50 -6.93 14.78 0.13
C ASP A 50 -7.76 14.13 -0.97
N PHE A 51 -8.60 14.94 -1.66
CA PHE A 51 -9.51 14.48 -2.72
C PHE A 51 -8.82 14.27 -4.07
N ASP A 52 -7.59 14.77 -4.26
CA ASP A 52 -6.84 14.57 -5.49
C ASP A 52 -6.50 13.09 -5.72
N TYR A 53 -6.50 12.26 -4.67
CA TYR A 53 -6.37 10.82 -4.79
C TYR A 53 -7.47 10.16 -5.63
N ALA A 54 -8.65 10.76 -5.75
CA ALA A 54 -9.69 10.25 -6.63
C ALA A 54 -9.28 10.27 -8.12
N LYS A 55 -8.33 11.15 -8.49
CA LYS A 55 -7.82 11.32 -9.86
C LYS A 55 -6.44 10.72 -10.05
N ASN A 56 -5.63 10.70 -8.98
CA ASN A 56 -4.20 10.39 -9.06
C ASN A 56 -3.84 8.96 -8.69
N LEU A 57 -4.77 8.20 -8.09
CA LEU A 57 -4.57 6.78 -7.86
C LEU A 57 -4.70 6.00 -9.17
N TYR A 58 -3.72 5.15 -9.44
CA TYR A 58 -3.69 4.30 -10.61
C TYR A 58 -3.80 2.82 -10.20
N PHE A 59 -4.67 2.08 -10.88
CA PHE A 59 -4.93 0.68 -10.60
C PHE A 59 -4.79 -0.14 -11.88
N SER A 60 -4.06 -1.23 -11.82
CA SER A 60 -4.09 -2.22 -12.91
C SER A 60 -5.44 -2.94 -12.97
N PRO A 61 -5.81 -3.54 -14.09
CA PRO A 61 -7.07 -4.28 -14.20
C PRO A 61 -7.23 -5.33 -13.10
N ASP A 62 -8.40 -5.31 -12.44
CA ASP A 62 -8.75 -6.21 -11.33
C ASP A 62 -7.84 -6.14 -10.09
N ALA A 63 -7.03 -5.09 -9.90
CA ALA A 63 -6.06 -5.00 -8.81
C ALA A 63 -6.69 -5.23 -7.44
N VAL A 64 -7.80 -4.53 -7.12
CA VAL A 64 -8.49 -4.67 -5.84
C VAL A 64 -9.06 -6.08 -5.66
N LYS A 65 -9.66 -6.64 -6.69
CA LYS A 65 -10.20 -8.02 -6.68
C LYS A 65 -9.10 -9.04 -6.42
N LYS A 66 -7.97 -8.94 -7.14
CA LYS A 66 -6.80 -9.81 -6.96
C LYS A 66 -6.21 -9.68 -5.57
N GLY A 67 -6.12 -8.45 -5.03
CA GLY A 67 -5.67 -8.21 -3.67
C GLY A 67 -6.57 -8.86 -2.61
N ILE A 68 -7.88 -8.73 -2.76
CA ILE A 68 -8.85 -9.39 -1.86
C ILE A 68 -8.73 -10.91 -1.93
N GLU A 69 -8.61 -11.47 -3.13
CA GLU A 69 -8.43 -12.91 -3.34
C GLU A 69 -7.13 -13.42 -2.71
N ALA A 70 -6.02 -12.73 -2.93
CA ALA A 70 -4.74 -13.05 -2.29
C ALA A 70 -4.84 -13.04 -0.75
N LEU A 71 -5.50 -12.05 -0.15
CA LEU A 71 -5.74 -12.00 1.29
C LEU A 71 -6.58 -13.20 1.77
N ARG A 72 -7.65 -13.53 1.03
CA ARG A 72 -8.53 -14.67 1.37
C ARG A 72 -7.83 -16.02 1.28
N THR A 73 -6.84 -16.14 0.43
CA THR A 73 -6.02 -17.36 0.25
C THR A 73 -4.84 -17.42 1.23
N GLY A 74 -4.70 -16.45 2.13
CA GLY A 74 -3.71 -16.47 3.20
C GLY A 74 -2.34 -15.97 2.81
N CYS A 75 -2.26 -15.03 1.84
CA CYS A 75 -1.00 -14.39 1.49
C CYS A 75 -0.42 -13.59 2.66
N ASP A 76 0.89 -13.41 2.65
CA ASP A 76 1.57 -12.53 3.57
C ASP A 76 1.63 -11.09 3.02
N ILE A 77 1.90 -10.11 3.89
CA ILE A 77 2.12 -8.72 3.50
C ILE A 77 3.56 -8.35 3.86
N VAL A 78 4.27 -7.77 2.91
CA VAL A 78 5.62 -7.21 3.12
C VAL A 78 5.54 -5.69 3.07
N THR A 79 6.11 -5.03 4.07
CA THR A 79 6.16 -3.56 4.14
C THR A 79 7.60 -3.07 4.16
N ASP A 80 7.81 -1.85 3.69
CA ASP A 80 9.11 -1.17 3.70
C ASP A 80 9.32 -0.28 4.94
N THR A 81 8.34 -0.23 5.86
CA THR A 81 8.47 0.49 7.14
C THR A 81 7.84 -0.28 8.28
N GLN A 82 8.40 -0.13 9.49
CA GLN A 82 7.81 -0.68 10.71
C GLN A 82 6.46 0.00 11.04
N MET A 83 6.29 1.25 10.65
CA MET A 83 5.03 1.98 10.86
C MET A 83 3.89 1.35 10.04
N ALA A 84 4.12 1.06 8.75
CA ALA A 84 3.14 0.36 7.93
C ALA A 84 2.82 -1.03 8.49
N LYS A 85 3.85 -1.80 8.89
CA LYS A 85 3.67 -3.08 9.60
C LYS A 85 2.82 -2.93 10.87
N ALA A 86 3.03 -1.87 11.64
CA ALA A 86 2.24 -1.62 12.86
C ALA A 86 0.78 -1.30 12.55
N GLY A 87 0.50 -0.56 11.47
CA GLY A 87 -0.84 -0.13 11.07
C GLY A 87 -1.73 -1.24 10.50
N ILE A 88 -1.15 -2.32 9.99
CA ILE A 88 -1.93 -3.44 9.44
C ILE A 88 -2.60 -4.24 10.57
N ASN A 89 -3.88 -4.56 10.40
CA ASN A 89 -4.65 -5.37 11.36
C ASN A 89 -4.20 -6.84 11.33
N LYS A 90 -3.23 -7.16 12.18
CA LYS A 90 -2.62 -8.50 12.27
C LYS A 90 -3.62 -9.57 12.73
N THR A 91 -4.61 -9.19 13.55
CA THR A 91 -5.64 -10.13 14.04
C THR A 91 -6.52 -10.58 12.89
N VAL A 92 -6.97 -9.66 12.03
CA VAL A 92 -7.80 -10.01 10.87
C VAL A 92 -6.97 -10.78 9.85
N LEU A 93 -5.75 -10.30 9.54
CA LEU A 93 -4.87 -10.97 8.58
C LEU A 93 -4.52 -12.40 9.05
N GLY A 94 -4.24 -12.59 10.34
CA GLY A 94 -3.96 -13.90 10.92
C GLY A 94 -5.14 -14.89 10.81
N LYS A 95 -6.38 -14.40 10.93
CA LYS A 95 -7.58 -15.25 10.70
C LYS A 95 -7.68 -15.72 9.25
N LEU A 96 -7.11 -14.98 8.30
CA LEU A 96 -7.01 -15.37 6.89
C LEU A 96 -5.78 -16.25 6.61
N GLY A 97 -4.93 -16.49 7.60
CA GLY A 97 -3.72 -17.30 7.47
C GLY A 97 -2.46 -16.53 7.06
N GLY A 98 -2.53 -15.21 6.89
CA GLY A 98 -1.41 -14.35 6.51
C GLY A 98 -0.65 -13.76 7.69
N GLN A 99 0.55 -13.26 7.42
CA GLN A 99 1.41 -12.54 8.36
C GLN A 99 1.94 -11.25 7.73
N VAL A 100 2.42 -10.32 8.58
CA VAL A 100 3.07 -9.08 8.12
C VAL A 100 4.55 -9.13 8.40
N HIS A 101 5.35 -8.89 7.37
CA HIS A 101 6.81 -8.84 7.43
C HIS A 101 7.31 -7.42 7.18
N CYS A 102 8.38 -7.04 7.88
CA CYS A 102 9.19 -5.87 7.59
C CYS A 102 10.62 -6.17 8.04
N PHE A 103 11.53 -6.25 7.09
CA PHE A 103 12.92 -6.66 7.33
C PHE A 103 13.87 -5.46 7.52
N MET A 104 13.36 -4.23 7.50
CA MET A 104 14.17 -3.00 7.56
C MET A 104 15.01 -2.85 8.82
N SER A 105 14.63 -3.49 9.93
CA SER A 105 15.34 -3.44 11.21
C SER A 105 16.21 -4.67 11.46
N ASP A 106 16.25 -5.61 10.53
CA ASP A 106 17.01 -6.84 10.69
C ASP A 106 18.52 -6.57 10.56
N GLU A 107 19.31 -7.14 11.46
CA GLU A 107 20.76 -6.89 11.52
C GLU A 107 21.49 -7.41 10.26
N ASP A 108 21.08 -8.58 9.75
CA ASP A 108 21.61 -9.14 8.52
C ASP A 108 21.34 -8.25 7.31
N VAL A 109 20.15 -7.64 7.23
CA VAL A 109 19.78 -6.67 6.19
C VAL A 109 20.66 -5.42 6.29
N ALA A 110 20.85 -4.89 7.49
CA ALA A 110 21.68 -3.71 7.71
C ALA A 110 23.16 -3.97 7.35
N ALA A 111 23.70 -5.12 7.75
CA ALA A 111 25.07 -5.52 7.45
C ALA A 111 25.30 -5.71 5.95
N GLU A 112 24.38 -6.40 5.27
CA GLU A 112 24.47 -6.66 3.84
C GLU A 112 24.32 -5.38 3.01
N ALA A 113 23.39 -4.50 3.37
CA ALA A 113 23.23 -3.20 2.73
C ALA A 113 24.51 -2.36 2.82
N LYS A 114 25.13 -2.31 4.01
CA LYS A 114 26.40 -1.62 4.23
C LYS A 114 27.54 -2.24 3.40
N ARG A 115 27.64 -3.57 3.39
CA ARG A 115 28.69 -4.30 2.65
C ARG A 115 28.62 -4.02 1.15
N ARG A 116 27.40 -3.94 0.59
CA ARG A 116 27.15 -3.75 -0.85
C ARG A 116 27.05 -2.27 -1.28
N GLY A 117 26.93 -1.35 -0.33
CA GLY A 117 26.69 0.09 -0.64
C GLY A 117 25.31 0.34 -1.24
N VAL A 118 24.31 -0.45 -0.89
CA VAL A 118 22.91 -0.33 -1.35
C VAL A 118 21.98 0.03 -0.18
N THR A 119 20.71 0.35 -0.50
CA THR A 119 19.75 0.67 0.56
C THR A 119 19.27 -0.58 1.30
N ARG A 120 18.89 -0.42 2.58
CA ARG A 120 18.25 -1.51 3.33
C ARG A 120 16.93 -1.96 2.69
N ALA A 121 16.23 -1.05 2.01
CA ALA A 121 14.99 -1.35 1.33
C ALA A 121 15.20 -2.38 0.21
N MET A 122 16.26 -2.23 -0.61
CA MET A 122 16.62 -3.22 -1.63
C MET A 122 16.87 -4.60 -1.02
N VAL A 123 17.74 -4.66 -0.01
CA VAL A 123 18.08 -5.95 0.66
C VAL A 123 16.85 -6.56 1.34
N SER A 124 15.95 -5.73 1.89
CA SER A 124 14.69 -6.19 2.47
C SER A 124 13.80 -6.89 1.45
N MET A 125 13.71 -6.36 0.22
CA MET A 125 12.93 -6.99 -0.85
C MET A 125 13.58 -8.29 -1.34
N GLU A 126 14.90 -8.35 -1.42
CA GLU A 126 15.64 -9.58 -1.72
C GLU A 126 15.42 -10.65 -0.64
N LYS A 127 15.34 -10.25 0.63
CA LYS A 127 15.03 -11.15 1.75
C LYS A 127 13.57 -11.63 1.65
N ALA A 128 12.64 -10.73 1.32
CA ALA A 128 11.23 -11.06 1.12
C ALA A 128 11.01 -12.04 -0.02
N ALA A 129 11.81 -12.00 -1.08
CA ALA A 129 11.73 -12.93 -2.21
C ALA A 129 12.03 -14.39 -1.83
N ARG A 130 12.54 -14.64 -0.62
CA ARG A 130 12.79 -16.00 -0.08
C ARG A 130 11.61 -16.56 0.72
N LEU A 131 10.57 -15.76 0.93
CA LEU A 131 9.34 -16.24 1.57
C LEU A 131 8.66 -17.29 0.70
N SER A 132 8.14 -18.33 1.32
CA SER A 132 7.49 -19.44 0.61
C SER A 132 6.05 -19.16 0.20
N LYS A 133 5.41 -18.18 0.85
CA LYS A 133 4.03 -17.77 0.56
C LYS A 133 3.97 -16.64 -0.46
N PRO A 134 2.90 -16.57 -1.24
CA PRO A 134 2.61 -15.37 -2.03
C PRO A 134 2.53 -14.13 -1.14
N CYS A 135 3.02 -13.00 -1.62
CA CYS A 135 3.06 -11.77 -0.85
C CYS A 135 2.40 -10.60 -1.58
N ILE A 136 1.70 -9.77 -0.82
CA ILE A 136 1.37 -8.39 -1.20
C ILE A 136 2.50 -7.49 -0.70
N PHE A 137 3.05 -6.67 -1.58
CA PHE A 137 4.09 -5.68 -1.24
C PHE A 137 3.45 -4.32 -1.03
N ALA A 138 3.48 -3.79 0.20
CA ALA A 138 2.96 -2.48 0.55
C ALA A 138 4.13 -1.52 0.80
N ILE A 139 4.52 -0.79 -0.24
CA ILE A 139 5.67 0.09 -0.29
C ILE A 139 5.20 1.54 -0.18
N GLY A 140 5.40 2.15 0.96
CA GLY A 140 4.93 3.50 1.28
C GLY A 140 6.03 4.53 1.51
N ASN A 141 7.32 4.13 1.50
CA ASN A 141 8.42 5.03 1.80
C ASN A 141 9.55 4.98 0.78
N ALA A 142 10.07 3.80 0.43
CA ALA A 142 11.33 3.68 -0.31
C ALA A 142 11.13 3.39 -1.81
N PRO A 143 11.40 4.35 -2.72
CA PRO A 143 11.42 4.10 -4.16
C PRO A 143 12.36 2.95 -4.55
N THR A 144 13.49 2.81 -3.86
CA THR A 144 14.46 1.73 -4.09
C THR A 144 13.91 0.32 -3.77
N ALA A 145 12.85 0.23 -2.97
CA ALA A 145 12.14 -1.04 -2.78
C ALA A 145 11.37 -1.45 -4.04
N LEU A 146 10.71 -0.50 -4.73
CA LEU A 146 10.00 -0.77 -5.98
C LEU A 146 10.98 -1.19 -7.09
N ILE A 147 12.14 -0.51 -7.19
CA ILE A 147 13.20 -0.85 -8.14
C ILE A 147 13.66 -2.30 -7.89
N ALA A 148 13.96 -2.66 -6.66
CA ALA A 148 14.38 -4.01 -6.30
C ALA A 148 13.29 -5.07 -6.59
N ILE A 149 12.02 -4.76 -6.34
CA ILE A 149 10.90 -5.64 -6.67
C ILE A 149 10.85 -5.89 -8.18
N LYS A 150 10.96 -4.82 -9.00
CA LYS A 150 11.00 -4.93 -10.47
C LYS A 150 12.14 -5.82 -10.94
N GLU A 151 13.36 -5.56 -10.50
CA GLU A 151 14.56 -6.34 -10.85
C GLU A 151 14.39 -7.83 -10.48
N LEU A 152 13.80 -8.12 -9.31
CA LEU A 152 13.54 -9.48 -8.87
C LEU A 152 12.45 -10.17 -9.70
N MET A 153 11.41 -9.42 -10.14
CA MET A 153 10.38 -9.96 -11.04
C MET A 153 10.95 -10.27 -12.41
N GLU A 154 11.74 -9.37 -13.01
CA GLU A 154 12.41 -9.56 -14.29
C GLU A 154 13.37 -10.76 -14.28
N ALA A 155 14.04 -10.96 -13.13
CA ALA A 155 14.90 -12.12 -12.91
C ALA A 155 14.14 -13.42 -12.62
N GLY A 156 12.79 -13.40 -12.58
CA GLY A 156 11.95 -14.56 -12.24
C GLY A 156 12.11 -15.05 -10.79
N LYS A 157 12.61 -14.20 -9.89
CA LYS A 157 12.87 -14.54 -8.48
C LYS A 157 11.75 -14.12 -7.54
N LEU A 158 10.82 -13.28 -8.01
CA LEU A 158 9.72 -12.76 -7.22
C LEU A 158 8.44 -12.70 -8.07
N HIS A 159 7.32 -13.13 -7.49
CA HIS A 159 6.01 -13.10 -8.10
C HIS A 159 5.00 -12.49 -7.10
N PRO A 160 4.92 -11.15 -7.01
CA PRO A 160 3.98 -10.49 -6.11
C PRO A 160 2.53 -10.83 -6.45
N ALA A 161 1.72 -11.09 -5.41
CA ALA A 161 0.27 -11.20 -5.59
C ALA A 161 -0.38 -9.84 -5.87
N LEU A 162 0.21 -8.77 -5.32
CA LEU A 162 -0.15 -7.37 -5.57
C LEU A 162 1.02 -6.46 -5.13
N ILE A 163 1.20 -5.33 -5.81
CA ILE A 163 2.11 -4.28 -5.39
C ILE A 163 1.29 -3.01 -5.10
N ILE A 164 1.33 -2.52 -3.86
CA ILE A 164 0.82 -1.21 -3.47
C ILE A 164 2.02 -0.27 -3.44
N GLY A 165 2.29 0.37 -4.58
CA GLY A 165 3.48 1.19 -4.81
C GLY A 165 3.19 2.67 -4.60
N VAL A 166 3.20 3.14 -3.35
CA VAL A 166 2.90 4.52 -2.98
C VAL A 166 4.03 5.20 -2.20
N PRO A 167 5.32 4.95 -2.53
CA PRO A 167 6.40 5.64 -1.84
C PRO A 167 6.32 7.15 -2.03
N VAL A 168 6.86 7.88 -1.07
CA VAL A 168 6.91 9.34 -1.06
C VAL A 168 8.35 9.84 -1.10
N GLY A 169 8.57 11.07 -1.57
CA GLY A 169 9.90 11.68 -1.64
C GLY A 169 10.12 12.44 -2.94
N PHE A 170 11.38 12.73 -3.26
CA PHE A 170 11.77 13.57 -4.40
C PHE A 170 12.74 12.87 -5.38
N VAL A 171 13.39 11.80 -4.96
CA VAL A 171 14.39 11.10 -5.79
C VAL A 171 13.85 9.77 -6.26
N ASN A 172 13.71 9.60 -7.56
CA ASN A 172 13.24 8.38 -8.23
C ASN A 172 11.83 7.91 -7.79
N VAL A 173 11.01 8.81 -7.27
CA VAL A 173 9.66 8.44 -6.77
C VAL A 173 8.72 8.17 -7.93
N VAL A 174 8.69 9.07 -8.91
CA VAL A 174 7.84 8.93 -10.10
C VAL A 174 8.35 7.77 -10.94
N GLU A 175 9.64 7.78 -11.24
CA GLU A 175 10.30 6.78 -12.08
C GLU A 175 10.07 5.36 -11.55
N SER A 176 10.24 5.15 -10.24
CA SER A 176 10.05 3.82 -9.65
C SER A 176 8.62 3.30 -9.74
N LYS A 177 7.63 4.19 -9.72
CA LYS A 177 6.21 3.82 -9.91
C LYS A 177 5.91 3.51 -11.37
N GLU A 178 6.38 4.35 -12.29
CA GLU A 178 6.24 4.15 -13.73
C GLU A 178 6.88 2.83 -14.17
N GLU A 179 8.05 2.50 -13.67
CA GLU A 179 8.73 1.23 -13.91
C GLU A 179 7.90 0.00 -13.49
N ILE A 180 7.16 0.08 -12.37
CA ILE A 180 6.23 -0.99 -11.97
C ILE A 180 5.03 -1.07 -12.92
N ILE A 181 4.45 0.08 -13.29
CA ILE A 181 3.31 0.17 -14.18
C ILE A 181 3.66 -0.40 -15.56
N GLU A 182 4.79 0.03 -16.13
CA GLU A 182 5.24 -0.38 -17.45
C GLU A 182 5.66 -1.85 -17.52
N SER A 183 6.21 -2.40 -16.41
CA SER A 183 6.62 -3.80 -16.38
C SER A 183 5.46 -4.75 -16.59
N ALA A 184 4.25 -4.41 -16.12
CA ALA A 184 3.03 -5.21 -16.16
C ALA A 184 3.20 -6.67 -15.66
N LEU A 185 4.25 -6.94 -14.88
CA LEU A 185 4.59 -8.28 -14.40
C LEU A 185 3.78 -8.73 -13.18
N ALA A 186 3.15 -7.80 -12.47
CA ALA A 186 2.31 -8.07 -11.31
C ALA A 186 1.13 -7.08 -11.27
N PRO A 187 0.02 -7.40 -10.56
CA PRO A 187 -1.04 -6.44 -10.30
C PRO A 187 -0.54 -5.31 -9.37
N TYR A 188 -1.02 -4.09 -9.57
CA TYR A 188 -0.70 -2.90 -8.78
C TYR A 188 -1.90 -1.97 -8.62
#